data_5222a51d42808fecec8cd734ce32b57e
#
_entry.id   5222a51d42808fecec8cd734ce32b57e
#
_cell.length_a   1.000
_cell.length_b   1.000
_cell.length_c   1.000
_cell.angle_alpha   90.00
_cell.angle_beta   90.00
_cell.angle_gamma   90.00
#
_symmetry.space_group_name_H-M   'P 1'
#
loop_
_entity.id
_entity.type
_entity.pdbx_description
1 polymer ?
#
loop_
_entity_poly.entity_id
_entity_poly.type
_entity_poly.pdbx_seq_one_letter_code
_entity_poly.pdbx_strand_id
1 'polypeptide(L)'
;MLMDKVLRELEDTRNTETSVVKKLAQLESENINLGDRLLEKKLPEIFNLVDDALSATIDLQSVYTAARDKFVKDNKLDEIHEEQ
;
A
#
# COMPACT_ATOMS: atom_id res chain seq x y z
N MET A 1 4.18 -11.16 17.13
CA MET A 1 4.97 -9.95 17.43
C MET A 1 4.26 -8.73 16.86
N LEU A 2 4.34 -7.60 17.53
CA LEU A 2 3.61 -6.40 17.10
C LEU A 2 4.05 -5.90 15.72
N MET A 3 5.34 -6.00 15.41
CA MET A 3 5.84 -5.59 14.09
C MET A 3 5.23 -6.42 12.97
N ASP A 4 4.97 -7.70 13.20
CA ASP A 4 4.30 -8.54 12.20
C ASP A 4 2.85 -8.11 11.98
N LYS A 5 2.18 -7.68 13.04
CA LYS A 5 0.84 -7.14 12.93
C LYS A 5 0.82 -5.87 12.10
N VAL A 6 1.79 -4.98 12.34
CA VAL A 6 1.92 -3.74 11.57
C VAL A 6 2.15 -4.05 10.10
N LEU A 7 3.00 -5.03 9.79
CA LEU A 7 3.26 -5.43 8.41
C LEU A 7 2.00 -5.95 7.71
N ARG A 8 1.17 -6.71 8.42
CA ARG A 8 -0.10 -7.18 7.86
C ARG A 8 -1.05 -6.03 7.58
N GLU A 9 -1.09 -5.05 8.49
CA GLU A 9 -1.93 -3.88 8.28
C GLU A 9 -1.42 -3.01 7.13
N LEU A 10 -0.10 -2.93 6.94
CA LEU A 10 0.47 -2.26 5.78
C LEU A 10 0.10 -2.97 4.48
N GLU A 11 0.10 -4.29 4.48
CA GLU A 11 -0.35 -5.05 3.33
C GLU A 11 -1.83 -4.81 3.03
N ASP A 12 -2.67 -4.77 4.05
CA ASP A 12 -4.08 -4.45 3.88
C ASP A 12 -4.27 -3.04 3.33
N THR A 13 -3.49 -2.08 3.83
CA THR A 13 -3.52 -0.71 3.33
C THR A 13 -3.14 -0.66 1.85
N ARG A 14 -2.08 -1.35 1.48
CA ARG A 14 -1.64 -1.46 0.10
C ARG A 14 -2.73 -2.04 -0.79
N ASN A 15 -3.38 -3.11 -0.33
CA ASN A 15 -4.45 -3.77 -1.09
C ASN A 15 -5.65 -2.83 -1.25
N THR A 16 -5.99 -2.08 -0.22
CA THR A 16 -7.08 -1.09 -0.27
C THR A 16 -6.75 0.03 -1.25
N GLU A 17 -5.53 0.55 -1.19
CA GLU A 17 -5.09 1.60 -2.11
C GLU A 17 -5.10 1.09 -3.56
N THR A 18 -4.68 -0.15 -3.79
CA THR A 18 -4.73 -0.77 -5.11
C THR A 18 -6.17 -0.85 -5.62
N SER A 19 -7.12 -1.19 -4.74
CA SER A 19 -8.53 -1.23 -5.10
C SER A 19 -9.06 0.15 -5.47
N VAL A 20 -8.62 1.19 -4.77
CA VAL A 20 -9.01 2.57 -5.08
C VAL A 20 -8.47 2.98 -6.45
N VAL A 21 -7.22 2.64 -6.77
CA VAL A 21 -6.62 2.92 -8.08
C VAL A 21 -7.45 2.27 -9.18
N LYS A 22 -7.86 1.02 -9.01
CA LYS A 22 -8.69 0.31 -9.98
C LYS A 22 -10.05 0.98 -10.16
N LYS A 23 -10.64 1.45 -9.06
CA LYS A 23 -11.92 2.13 -9.09
C LYS A 23 -11.83 3.45 -9.85
N LEU A 24 -10.75 4.19 -9.65
CA LEU A 24 -10.51 5.44 -10.36
C LEU A 24 -10.33 5.20 -11.86
N ALA A 25 -9.60 4.16 -12.23
CA ALA A 25 -9.42 3.79 -13.63
C ALA A 25 -10.77 3.42 -14.27
N GLN A 26 -11.63 2.76 -13.52
CA GLN A 26 -12.99 2.44 -13.99
C GLN A 26 -13.81 3.71 -14.21
N LEU A 27 -13.73 4.67 -13.29
CA LEU A 27 -14.42 5.96 -13.44
C LEU A 27 -13.93 6.72 -14.67
N GLU A 28 -12.62 6.73 -14.91
CA GLU A 28 -12.07 7.35 -16.10
C GLU A 28 -12.59 6.68 -17.37
N SER A 29 -12.68 5.35 -17.37
CA SER A 29 -13.20 4.59 -18.49
C SER A 29 -14.68 4.94 -18.76
N GLU A 30 -15.48 5.06 -17.70
CA GLU A 30 -16.87 5.45 -17.83
C GLU A 30 -17.00 6.87 -18.37
N ASN A 31 -16.08 7.76 -17.98
CA ASN A 31 -16.11 9.14 -18.47
C ASN A 31 -15.78 9.25 -19.96
N ILE A 32 -15.13 8.26 -20.55
CA ILE A 32 -14.90 8.25 -21.99
C ILE A 32 -16.23 8.35 -22.74
N ASN A 33 -17.26 7.67 -22.24
CA ASN A 33 -18.58 7.70 -22.83
C ASN A 33 -19.39 8.92 -22.40
N LEU A 34 -19.22 9.36 -21.16
CA LEU A 34 -19.94 10.51 -20.63
C LEU A 34 -19.39 11.85 -21.16
N GLY A 35 -18.06 11.95 -21.25
CA GLY A 35 -17.41 13.14 -21.77
C GLY A 35 -17.50 14.34 -20.85
N ASP A 36 -17.60 14.14 -19.54
CA ASP A 36 -17.68 15.23 -18.59
C ASP A 36 -16.31 15.88 -18.40
N ARG A 37 -16.24 17.18 -18.59
CA ARG A 37 -14.97 17.92 -18.53
C ARG A 37 -14.43 18.06 -17.11
N LEU A 38 -15.30 18.14 -16.12
CA LEU A 38 -14.89 18.24 -14.74
C LEU A 38 -14.21 16.93 -14.30
N LEU A 39 -14.83 15.80 -14.64
CA LEU A 39 -14.25 14.49 -14.34
C LEU A 39 -12.94 14.28 -15.10
N GLU A 40 -12.92 14.67 -16.38
CA GLU A 40 -11.71 14.55 -17.18
C GLU A 40 -10.53 15.29 -16.57
N LYS A 41 -10.79 16.44 -15.95
CA LYS A 41 -9.77 17.26 -15.31
C LYS A 41 -9.40 16.75 -13.92
N LYS A 42 -10.37 16.32 -13.14
CA LYS A 42 -10.16 16.01 -11.71
C LYS A 42 -9.76 14.57 -11.43
N LEU A 43 -10.26 13.61 -12.21
CA LEU A 43 -9.94 12.20 -11.97
C LEU A 43 -8.44 11.92 -12.08
N PRO A 44 -7.70 12.42 -13.10
CA PRO A 44 -6.26 12.20 -13.15
C PRO A 44 -5.51 12.78 -11.96
N GLU A 45 -5.95 13.91 -11.40
CA GLU A 45 -5.34 14.50 -10.22
C GLU A 45 -5.48 13.55 -9.01
N ILE A 46 -6.68 13.00 -8.81
CA ILE A 46 -6.95 12.07 -7.71
C ILE A 46 -6.16 10.78 -7.93
N PHE A 47 -6.14 10.28 -9.16
CA PHE A 47 -5.38 9.08 -9.51
C PHE A 47 -3.91 9.24 -9.13
N ASN A 48 -3.30 10.37 -9.48
CA ASN A 48 -1.89 10.61 -9.17
C ASN A 48 -1.65 10.67 -7.66
N LEU A 49 -2.56 11.26 -6.89
CA LEU A 49 -2.42 11.32 -5.44
C LEU A 49 -2.49 9.94 -4.81
N VAL A 50 -3.42 9.11 -5.26
CA VAL A 50 -3.56 7.75 -4.74
C VAL A 50 -2.40 6.88 -5.17
N ASP A 51 -1.93 7.04 -6.42
CA ASP A 51 -0.78 6.29 -6.92
C ASP A 51 0.48 6.64 -6.13
N ASP A 52 0.67 7.91 -5.80
CA ASP A 52 1.77 8.34 -4.94
C ASP A 52 1.66 7.73 -3.55
N ALA A 53 0.45 7.71 -2.99
CA ALA A 53 0.21 7.10 -1.68
C ALA A 53 0.51 5.60 -1.71
N LEU A 54 0.09 4.91 -2.78
CA LEU A 54 0.36 3.49 -2.95
C LEU A 54 1.87 3.22 -3.01
N SER A 55 2.59 4.03 -3.79
CA SER A 55 4.04 3.90 -3.90
C SER A 55 4.73 4.12 -2.55
N ALA A 56 4.27 5.11 -1.79
CA ALA A 56 4.81 5.38 -0.47
C ALA A 56 4.54 4.22 0.50
N THR A 57 3.36 3.60 0.43
CA THR A 57 3.01 2.46 1.25
C THR A 57 3.87 1.25 0.91
N ILE A 58 4.09 0.99 -0.38
CA ILE A 58 4.96 -0.10 -0.84
C ILE A 58 6.39 0.12 -0.33
N ASP A 59 6.89 1.34 -0.42
CA ASP A 59 8.23 1.67 0.07
C ASP A 59 8.33 1.46 1.58
N LEU A 60 7.34 1.93 2.33
CA LEU A 60 7.31 1.74 3.78
C LEU A 60 7.26 0.26 4.14
N GLN A 61 6.44 -0.51 3.45
CA GLN A 61 6.33 -1.95 3.68
C GLN A 61 7.70 -2.64 3.49
N SER A 62 8.41 -2.28 2.42
CA SER A 62 9.72 -2.84 2.12
C SER A 62 10.74 -2.47 3.20
N VAL A 63 10.82 -1.20 3.55
CA VAL A 63 11.75 -0.70 4.57
C VAL A 63 11.42 -1.29 5.94
N TYR A 64 10.14 -1.37 6.27
CA TYR A 64 9.73 -1.89 7.57
C TYR A 64 9.94 -3.39 7.68
N THR A 65 9.79 -4.13 6.58
CA THR A 65 10.12 -5.56 6.55
C THR A 65 11.60 -5.77 6.87
N ALA A 66 12.47 -4.98 6.28
CA ALA A 66 13.90 -5.04 6.57
C ALA A 66 14.19 -4.67 8.02
N ALA A 67 13.52 -3.66 8.55
CA ALA A 67 13.67 -3.24 9.94
C ALA A 67 13.20 -4.34 10.91
N ARG A 68 12.10 -5.00 10.59
CA ARG A 68 11.58 -6.11 11.39
C ARG A 68 12.55 -7.28 11.39
N ASP A 69 13.07 -7.62 10.23
CA ASP A 69 14.00 -8.74 10.10
C ASP A 69 15.29 -8.46 10.89
N LYS A 70 15.78 -7.24 10.82
CA LYS A 70 16.96 -6.84 11.59
C LYS A 70 16.67 -6.87 13.09
N PHE A 71 15.51 -6.39 13.51
CA PHE A 71 15.12 -6.40 14.92
C PHE A 71 15.08 -7.84 15.46
N VAL A 72 14.47 -8.75 14.73
CA VAL A 72 14.39 -10.16 15.12
C VAL A 72 15.79 -10.77 15.21
N LYS A 73 16.64 -10.50 14.24
CA LYS A 73 17.99 -11.02 14.20
C LYS A 73 18.83 -10.48 15.35
N ASP A 74 18.80 -9.15 15.56
CA ASP A 74 19.59 -8.50 16.60
C ASP A 74 19.18 -8.95 18.01
N ASN A 75 17.91 -9.25 18.19
CA ASN A 75 17.36 -9.69 19.48
C ASN A 75 17.27 -11.21 19.60
N LYS A 76 17.70 -11.93 18.57
CA LYS A 76 17.72 -13.40 18.55
C LYS A 76 16.35 -14.03 18.83
N LEU A 77 15.29 -13.37 18.40
CA LEU A 77 13.94 -13.87 18.64
C LEU A 77 13.68 -15.19 17.94
N ASP A 78 14.23 -15.38 16.75
CA ASP A 78 14.08 -16.64 16.02
C ASP A 78 14.78 -17.78 16.73
N GLU A 79 15.99 -17.53 17.26
CA GLU A 79 16.72 -18.54 18.00
C GLU A 79 16.02 -18.94 19.28
N ILE A 80 15.50 -17.95 20.02
CA ILE A 80 14.73 -18.19 21.23
C ILE A 80 13.50 -19.01 20.92
N HIS A 81 12.84 -18.67 19.84
CA HIS A 81 11.63 -19.35 19.42
C HIS A 81 11.90 -20.80 19.03
N GLU A 82 13.00 -21.04 18.35
CA GLU A 82 13.39 -22.39 17.93
C GLU A 82 13.74 -23.30 19.10
N GLU A 83 14.30 -22.75 20.16
CA GLU A 83 14.68 -23.51 21.34
C GLU A 83 13.46 -24.00 22.11
N GLN A 84 12.31 -23.45 21.88
CA GLN A 84 11.08 -23.82 22.55
C GLN A 84 10.26 -24.83 21.78
#